data_2aaa2b36d7db6d7c9045b8694866cbc1
#
_entry.id   2aaa2b36d7db6d7c9045b8694866cbc1
#
_cell.length_a   1.000
_cell.length_b   1.000
_cell.length_c   1.000
_cell.angle_alpha   90.00
_cell.angle_beta   90.00
_cell.angle_gamma   90.00
#
_symmetry.space_group_name_H-M   'P 1'
#
loop_
_entity.id
_entity.type
_entity.pdbx_description
1 polymer ?
#
loop_
_entity_poly.entity_id
_entity_poly.type
_entity_poly.pdbx_seq_one_letter_code
_entity_poly.pdbx_strand_id
1 'polypeptide(L)'
;MKKIHFFVVTLITVLAASCGNDEATSKLEDAKIVDPKSHLLTSIAGIEKKMHSSPQIDNIVAGQALQLYYEYTTNYPTDPATPDYLFKSGEIATAIQQYPQAYSYYKTICEKYPTYKLIEESYFLQASVLDNYLNEDEKARKVYTQLINLFPKSTYVNDAKAAINNLGKSDEELIKEFQKKNGGK
;
A
#
# COMPACT_ATOMS: atom_id res chain seq x y z
N MET A 1 -3.53 18.79 -27.17
CA MET A 1 -4.02 17.81 -28.14
C MET A 1 -2.94 16.72 -28.28
N LYS A 2 -3.05 15.61 -27.58
CA LYS A 2 -2.14 14.45 -27.71
C LYS A 2 -2.97 13.24 -28.14
N LYS A 3 -2.56 12.67 -29.24
CA LYS A 3 -3.24 11.63 -30.02
C LYS A 3 -3.24 10.30 -29.26
N ILE A 4 -4.45 9.75 -29.09
CA ILE A 4 -4.69 8.39 -28.61
C ILE A 4 -4.30 7.45 -29.76
N HIS A 5 -3.34 6.55 -29.52
CA HIS A 5 -3.00 5.50 -30.46
C HIS A 5 -3.93 4.31 -30.23
N PHE A 6 -4.84 4.15 -31.18
CA PHE A 6 -5.69 2.97 -31.32
C PHE A 6 -4.81 1.81 -31.84
N PHE A 7 -4.62 0.78 -31.04
CA PHE A 7 -4.03 -0.47 -31.49
C PHE A 7 -5.11 -1.25 -32.28
N VAL A 8 -4.94 -1.27 -33.60
CA VAL A 8 -5.76 -2.10 -34.49
C VAL A 8 -5.21 -3.52 -34.43
N VAL A 9 -5.99 -4.42 -33.83
CA VAL A 9 -5.73 -5.86 -33.88
C VAL A 9 -6.14 -6.35 -35.27
N THR A 10 -5.16 -6.66 -36.09
CA THR A 10 -5.36 -7.25 -37.44
C THR A 10 -5.74 -8.72 -37.24
N LEU A 11 -6.98 -9.03 -37.58
CA LEU A 11 -7.52 -10.39 -37.66
C LEU A 11 -6.93 -11.09 -38.90
N ILE A 12 -6.01 -12.03 -38.70
CA ILE A 12 -5.50 -12.89 -39.75
C ILE A 12 -6.49 -14.07 -39.93
N THR A 13 -7.26 -14.03 -40.99
CA THR A 13 -8.06 -15.16 -41.43
C THR A 13 -7.16 -16.10 -42.24
N VAL A 14 -6.84 -17.27 -41.68
CA VAL A 14 -6.24 -18.37 -42.41
C VAL A 14 -7.36 -19.28 -42.93
N LEU A 15 -7.59 -19.26 -44.24
CA LEU A 15 -8.35 -20.29 -44.92
C LEU A 15 -7.44 -21.52 -45.08
N ALA A 16 -7.73 -22.60 -44.43
CA ALA A 16 -7.19 -23.91 -44.73
C ALA A 16 -8.33 -24.83 -45.16
N ALA A 17 -8.44 -25.08 -46.45
CA ALA A 17 -9.14 -26.23 -46.97
C ALA A 17 -8.17 -27.42 -46.99
N SER A 18 -8.52 -28.54 -46.34
CA SER A 18 -8.35 -29.88 -46.89
C SER A 18 -8.57 -30.99 -45.85
N CYS A 19 -9.42 -31.86 -46.20
CA CYS A 19 -9.78 -33.22 -45.76
C CYS A 19 -8.79 -34.01 -44.86
N GLY A 20 -9.37 -34.65 -43.80
CA GLY A 20 -9.02 -36.00 -43.38
C GLY A 20 -8.19 -36.12 -42.13
N ASN A 21 -8.87 -36.34 -41.05
CA ASN A 21 -8.67 -37.31 -39.97
C ASN A 21 -9.32 -36.81 -38.68
N ASP A 22 -10.42 -37.43 -38.37
CA ASP A 22 -11.22 -37.16 -37.15
C ASP A 22 -10.60 -37.80 -35.93
N GLU A 23 -9.47 -37.34 -35.38
CA GLU A 23 -9.01 -37.79 -34.06
C GLU A 23 -8.06 -36.82 -33.33
N ALA A 24 -7.81 -35.61 -33.85
CA ALA A 24 -6.89 -34.67 -33.22
C ALA A 24 -7.53 -33.38 -32.67
N THR A 25 -8.86 -33.25 -32.75
CA THR A 25 -9.57 -31.99 -32.40
C THR A 25 -10.16 -31.96 -30.96
N SER A 26 -9.96 -33.00 -30.16
CA SER A 26 -10.57 -33.04 -28.81
C SER A 26 -9.62 -32.69 -27.64
N LYS A 27 -8.45 -32.12 -27.91
CA LYS A 27 -7.48 -31.78 -26.84
C LYS A 27 -7.13 -30.28 -26.73
N LEU A 28 -7.88 -29.39 -27.35
CA LEU A 28 -7.67 -27.94 -27.22
C LEU A 28 -8.79 -27.20 -26.48
N GLU A 29 -9.75 -27.91 -25.95
CA GLU A 29 -10.80 -27.38 -25.09
C GLU A 29 -10.46 -27.70 -23.65
N ASP A 30 -9.75 -26.83 -23.00
CA ASP A 30 -9.77 -26.51 -21.55
C ASP A 30 -8.54 -25.72 -21.12
N ALA A 31 -8.02 -24.84 -21.96
CA ALA A 31 -7.25 -23.73 -21.46
C ALA A 31 -8.24 -22.80 -20.77
N LYS A 32 -8.59 -23.10 -19.51
CA LYS A 32 -9.39 -22.24 -18.63
C LYS A 32 -8.73 -20.86 -18.70
N ILE A 33 -9.37 -19.91 -19.39
CA ILE A 33 -8.93 -18.51 -19.39
C ILE A 33 -8.99 -18.10 -17.93
N VAL A 34 -7.86 -18.17 -17.23
CA VAL A 34 -7.78 -17.73 -15.84
C VAL A 34 -7.93 -16.22 -15.88
N ASP A 35 -8.99 -15.72 -15.25
CA ASP A 35 -9.20 -14.29 -15.07
C ASP A 35 -7.93 -13.64 -14.51
N PRO A 36 -7.38 -12.60 -15.18
CA PRO A 36 -6.12 -11.96 -14.77
C PRO A 36 -6.13 -11.54 -13.29
N LYS A 37 -7.28 -11.09 -12.78
CA LYS A 37 -7.45 -10.73 -11.37
C LYS A 37 -7.30 -11.95 -10.46
N SER A 38 -7.91 -13.06 -10.81
CA SER A 38 -7.83 -14.31 -10.06
C SER A 38 -6.40 -14.85 -9.99
N HIS A 39 -5.65 -14.77 -11.10
CA HIS A 39 -4.24 -15.13 -11.14
C HIS A 39 -3.39 -14.24 -10.22
N LEU A 40 -3.62 -12.93 -10.27
CA LEU A 40 -2.91 -11.96 -9.44
C LEU A 40 -3.20 -12.19 -7.95
N LEU A 41 -4.47 -12.42 -7.58
CA LEU A 41 -4.86 -12.74 -6.20
C LEU A 41 -4.21 -14.04 -5.70
N THR A 42 -4.09 -15.04 -6.56
CA THR A 42 -3.38 -16.30 -6.23
C THR A 42 -1.89 -16.03 -5.97
N SER A 43 -1.26 -15.19 -6.76
CA SER A 43 0.14 -14.78 -6.59
C SER A 43 0.33 -14.00 -5.30
N ILE A 44 -0.59 -13.08 -4.99
CA ILE A 44 -0.61 -12.32 -3.73
C ILE A 44 -0.72 -13.28 -2.53
N ALA A 45 -1.68 -14.19 -2.54
CA ALA A 45 -1.82 -15.16 -1.46
C ALA A 45 -0.56 -16.03 -1.25
N GLY A 46 0.11 -16.39 -2.35
CA GLY A 46 1.37 -17.13 -2.32
C GLY A 46 2.51 -16.35 -1.67
N ILE A 47 2.66 -15.07 -1.98
CA ILE A 47 3.71 -14.23 -1.39
C ILE A 47 3.41 -13.90 0.07
N GLU A 48 2.16 -13.62 0.43
CA GLU A 48 1.74 -13.40 1.82
C GLU A 48 2.06 -14.62 2.69
N LYS A 49 1.78 -15.83 2.20
CA LYS A 49 2.16 -17.06 2.91
C LYS A 49 3.67 -17.15 3.16
N LYS A 50 4.50 -16.79 2.17
CA LYS A 50 5.96 -16.74 2.34
C LYS A 50 6.38 -15.72 3.38
N MET A 51 5.79 -14.54 3.39
CA MET A 51 6.08 -13.48 4.39
C MET A 51 5.78 -13.95 5.81
N HIS A 52 4.70 -14.70 6.01
CA HIS A 52 4.32 -15.21 7.34
C HIS A 52 5.11 -16.46 7.77
N SER A 53 5.91 -17.05 6.89
CA SER A 53 6.69 -18.26 7.22
C SER A 53 7.99 -17.99 7.97
N SER A 54 8.41 -16.73 8.07
CA SER A 54 9.62 -16.30 8.79
C SER A 54 9.30 -15.18 9.78
N PRO A 55 9.88 -15.17 10.98
CA PRO A 55 9.76 -14.07 11.91
C PRO A 55 10.53 -12.81 11.48
N GLN A 56 11.43 -12.94 10.52
CA GLN A 56 12.21 -11.83 9.96
C GLN A 56 11.71 -11.50 8.55
N ILE A 57 11.64 -10.21 8.25
CA ILE A 57 11.27 -9.74 6.92
C ILE A 57 12.43 -10.00 5.97
N ASP A 58 12.17 -10.84 4.95
CA ASP A 58 13.06 -11.01 3.82
C ASP A 58 12.79 -9.87 2.82
N ASN A 59 13.80 -9.02 2.59
CA ASN A 59 13.68 -7.86 1.71
C ASN A 59 13.34 -8.24 0.25
N ILE A 60 13.73 -9.43 -0.22
CA ILE A 60 13.38 -9.91 -1.56
C ILE A 60 11.89 -10.27 -1.61
N VAL A 61 11.41 -11.00 -0.61
CA VAL A 61 10.00 -11.38 -0.49
C VAL A 61 9.13 -10.15 -0.31
N ALA A 62 9.56 -9.19 0.52
CA ALA A 62 8.89 -7.90 0.72
C ALA A 62 8.80 -7.10 -0.61
N GLY A 63 9.88 -7.02 -1.37
CA GLY A 63 9.89 -6.36 -2.68
C GLY A 63 8.94 -7.01 -3.68
N GLN A 64 8.87 -8.36 -3.70
CA GLN A 64 7.92 -9.09 -4.53
C GLN A 64 6.46 -8.82 -4.12
N ALA A 65 6.18 -8.74 -2.82
CA ALA A 65 4.85 -8.40 -2.32
C ALA A 65 4.45 -6.97 -2.74
N LEU A 66 5.33 -6.00 -2.57
CA LEU A 66 5.09 -4.62 -3.01
C LEU A 66 4.79 -4.53 -4.51
N GLN A 67 5.49 -5.31 -5.35
CA GLN A 67 5.25 -5.34 -6.79
C GLN A 67 3.86 -5.88 -7.11
N LEU A 68 3.44 -6.98 -6.48
CA LEU A 68 2.11 -7.57 -6.69
C LEU A 68 0.99 -6.64 -6.19
N TYR A 69 1.17 -6.00 -5.04
CA TYR A 69 0.22 -5.02 -4.52
C TYR A 69 0.12 -3.78 -5.42
N TYR A 70 1.26 -3.29 -5.93
CA TYR A 70 1.27 -2.19 -6.90
C TYR A 70 0.49 -2.55 -8.17
N GLU A 71 0.71 -3.74 -8.72
CA GLU A 71 -0.03 -4.23 -9.88
C GLU A 71 -1.54 -4.28 -9.60
N TYR A 72 -1.92 -4.82 -8.43
CA TYR A 72 -3.33 -4.89 -8.05
C TYR A 72 -3.96 -3.50 -7.91
N THR A 73 -3.33 -2.62 -7.15
CA THR A 73 -3.89 -1.29 -6.84
C THR A 73 -3.93 -0.38 -8.08
N THR A 74 -3.05 -0.63 -9.06
CA THR A 74 -3.03 0.08 -10.34
C THR A 74 -4.13 -0.41 -11.28
N ASN A 75 -4.32 -1.73 -11.38
CA ASN A 75 -5.28 -2.32 -12.30
C ASN A 75 -6.72 -2.28 -11.77
N TYR A 76 -6.90 -2.28 -10.44
CA TYR A 76 -8.20 -2.34 -9.79
C TYR A 76 -8.40 -1.20 -8.76
N PRO A 77 -8.25 0.10 -9.15
CA PRO A 77 -8.25 1.22 -8.20
C PRO A 77 -9.59 1.42 -7.48
N THR A 78 -10.69 0.91 -8.01
CA THR A 78 -12.04 1.00 -7.41
C THR A 78 -12.45 -0.25 -6.63
N ASP A 79 -11.59 -1.26 -6.59
CA ASP A 79 -11.88 -2.48 -5.84
C ASP A 79 -11.86 -2.22 -4.34
N PRO A 80 -12.83 -2.76 -3.57
CA PRO A 80 -12.88 -2.59 -2.12
C PRO A 80 -11.63 -3.06 -1.38
N ALA A 81 -10.85 -4.00 -1.94
CA ALA A 81 -9.62 -4.50 -1.36
C ALA A 81 -8.39 -3.60 -1.64
N THR A 82 -8.50 -2.65 -2.58
CA THR A 82 -7.37 -1.78 -2.96
C THR A 82 -6.78 -1.01 -1.78
N PRO A 83 -7.57 -0.36 -0.91
CA PRO A 83 -6.98 0.33 0.24
C PRO A 83 -6.33 -0.62 1.25
N ASP A 84 -6.76 -1.87 1.36
CA ASP A 84 -6.08 -2.88 2.20
C ASP A 84 -4.67 -3.19 1.64
N TYR A 85 -4.52 -3.33 0.32
CA TYR A 85 -3.19 -3.57 -0.28
C TYR A 85 -2.29 -2.34 -0.23
N LEU A 86 -2.85 -1.12 -0.35
CA LEU A 86 -2.08 0.11 -0.11
C LEU A 86 -1.60 0.20 1.33
N PHE A 87 -2.44 -0.14 2.30
CA PHE A 87 -2.09 -0.14 3.72
C PHE A 87 -0.96 -1.13 4.01
N LYS A 88 -1.10 -2.38 3.58
CA LYS A 88 -0.04 -3.40 3.66
C LYS A 88 1.25 -2.95 2.97
N SER A 89 1.15 -2.26 1.82
CA SER A 89 2.33 -1.70 1.16
C SER A 89 3.03 -0.66 2.01
N GLY A 90 2.27 0.19 2.70
CA GLY A 90 2.82 1.17 3.65
C GLY A 90 3.55 0.52 4.81
N GLU A 91 2.96 -0.53 5.41
CA GLU A 91 3.59 -1.30 6.49
C GLU A 91 4.90 -1.97 6.04
N ILE A 92 4.86 -2.69 4.90
CA ILE A 92 6.04 -3.36 4.35
C ILE A 92 7.14 -2.34 4.01
N ALA A 93 6.79 -1.25 3.33
CA ALA A 93 7.74 -0.22 2.96
C ALA A 93 8.40 0.43 4.19
N THR A 94 7.63 0.65 5.27
CA THR A 94 8.18 1.13 6.55
C THR A 94 9.17 0.11 7.13
N ALA A 95 8.80 -1.16 7.14
CA ALA A 95 9.61 -2.23 7.71
C ALA A 95 10.94 -2.46 6.97
N ILE A 96 10.95 -2.27 5.63
CA ILE A 96 12.19 -2.34 4.83
C ILE A 96 12.83 -0.97 4.60
N GLN A 97 12.46 0.04 5.39
CA GLN A 97 13.04 1.38 5.41
C GLN A 97 12.87 2.19 4.10
N GLN A 98 11.88 1.85 3.30
CA GLN A 98 11.49 2.63 2.12
C GLN A 98 10.49 3.74 2.52
N TYR A 99 10.91 4.64 3.39
CA TYR A 99 10.05 5.64 4.03
C TYR A 99 9.32 6.59 3.06
N PRO A 100 9.94 7.09 1.96
CA PRO A 100 9.21 7.90 0.98
C PRO A 100 8.07 7.15 0.31
N GLN A 101 8.24 5.85 0.04
CA GLN A 101 7.19 5.00 -0.51
C GLN A 101 6.10 4.73 0.51
N ALA A 102 6.46 4.44 1.77
CA ALA A 102 5.50 4.25 2.86
C ALA A 102 4.58 5.48 3.01
N TYR A 103 5.18 6.67 3.08
CA TYR A 103 4.44 7.93 3.08
C TYR A 103 3.47 8.05 1.90
N SER A 104 3.92 7.71 0.69
CA SER A 104 3.11 7.80 -0.52
C SER A 104 1.90 6.86 -0.48
N TYR A 105 2.05 5.66 0.04
CA TYR A 105 0.96 4.70 0.18
C TYR A 105 -0.11 5.20 1.17
N TYR A 106 0.28 5.61 2.38
CA TYR A 106 -0.66 6.14 3.37
C TYR A 106 -1.35 7.43 2.88
N LYS A 107 -0.60 8.32 2.24
CA LYS A 107 -1.15 9.53 1.62
C LYS A 107 -2.22 9.18 0.57
N THR A 108 -1.95 8.19 -0.29
CA THR A 108 -2.91 7.73 -1.30
C THR A 108 -4.21 7.24 -0.68
N ILE A 109 -4.12 6.52 0.45
CA ILE A 109 -5.31 6.08 1.19
C ILE A 109 -6.09 7.30 1.69
N CYS A 110 -5.43 8.23 2.36
CA CYS A 110 -6.07 9.43 2.92
C CYS A 110 -6.75 10.30 1.87
N GLU A 111 -6.17 10.39 0.66
CA GLU A 111 -6.71 11.21 -0.43
C GLU A 111 -7.80 10.54 -1.24
N LYS A 112 -7.71 9.22 -1.47
CA LYS A 112 -8.57 8.52 -2.42
C LYS A 112 -9.60 7.57 -1.79
N TYR A 113 -9.40 7.17 -0.54
CA TYR A 113 -10.24 6.17 0.13
C TYR A 113 -10.73 6.65 1.51
N PRO A 114 -11.46 7.78 1.58
CA PRO A 114 -11.84 8.41 2.85
C PRO A 114 -12.78 7.57 3.73
N THR A 115 -13.41 6.54 3.16
CA THR A 115 -14.28 5.60 3.88
C THR A 115 -13.59 4.30 4.28
N TYR A 116 -12.28 4.22 4.08
CA TYR A 116 -11.53 3.02 4.43
C TYR A 116 -11.55 2.77 5.95
N LYS A 117 -11.71 1.51 6.34
CA LYS A 117 -11.85 1.12 7.76
C LYS A 117 -10.68 1.53 8.65
N LEU A 118 -9.46 1.65 8.07
CA LEU A 118 -8.24 2.08 8.78
C LEU A 118 -7.81 3.50 8.36
N ILE A 119 -8.76 4.36 8.00
CA ILE A 119 -8.45 5.73 7.54
C ILE A 119 -7.79 6.56 8.64
N GLU A 120 -8.24 6.44 9.89
CA GLU A 120 -7.68 7.16 11.03
C GLU A 120 -6.23 6.74 11.30
N GLU A 121 -5.97 5.44 11.25
CA GLU A 121 -4.63 4.87 11.36
C GLU A 121 -3.74 5.28 10.19
N SER A 122 -4.29 5.33 8.98
CA SER A 122 -3.54 5.78 7.79
C SER A 122 -3.07 7.23 7.92
N TYR A 123 -3.89 8.14 8.45
CA TYR A 123 -3.47 9.50 8.77
C TYR A 123 -2.37 9.54 9.82
N PHE A 124 -2.51 8.75 10.88
CA PHE A 124 -1.52 8.68 11.94
C PHE A 124 -0.17 8.15 11.43
N LEU A 125 -0.18 7.04 10.69
CA LEU A 125 1.03 6.44 10.13
C LEU A 125 1.67 7.33 9.05
N GLN A 126 0.87 8.03 8.23
CA GLN A 126 1.37 9.02 7.29
C GLN A 126 2.16 10.12 8.00
N ALA A 127 1.62 10.66 9.09
CA ALA A 127 2.28 11.70 9.88
C ALA A 127 3.52 11.16 10.61
N SER A 128 3.41 9.96 11.18
CA SER A 128 4.52 9.29 11.88
C SER A 128 5.72 9.02 10.97
N VAL A 129 5.49 8.64 9.70
CA VAL A 129 6.58 8.48 8.73
C VAL A 129 7.27 9.80 8.43
N LEU A 130 6.51 10.90 8.29
CA LEU A 130 7.07 12.24 8.09
C LEU A 130 7.92 12.70 9.28
N ASP A 131 7.43 12.45 10.49
CA ASP A 131 8.03 12.83 11.76
C ASP A 131 9.32 12.02 12.02
N ASN A 132 9.15 10.71 12.18
CA ASN A 132 10.21 9.85 12.71
C ASN A 132 11.30 9.46 11.70
N TYR A 133 11.02 9.52 10.40
CA TYR A 133 11.93 8.98 9.39
C TYR A 133 12.29 9.95 8.27
N LEU A 134 11.45 10.93 7.98
CA LEU A 134 11.71 11.89 6.91
C LEU A 134 12.14 13.26 7.42
N ASN A 135 12.06 13.52 8.75
CA ASN A 135 12.38 14.78 9.40
C ASN A 135 11.62 15.98 8.77
N GLU A 136 10.34 15.74 8.42
CA GLU A 136 9.48 16.71 7.75
C GLU A 136 8.43 17.26 8.73
N ASP A 137 8.89 17.85 9.84
CA ASP A 137 8.09 18.27 11.01
C ASP A 137 6.84 19.10 10.64
N GLU A 138 6.98 20.06 9.73
CA GLU A 138 5.86 20.91 9.33
C GLU A 138 4.79 20.14 8.54
N LYS A 139 5.21 19.15 7.74
CA LYS A 139 4.27 18.28 7.05
C LYS A 139 3.62 17.31 8.03
N ALA A 140 4.39 16.74 8.94
CA ALA A 140 3.87 15.87 10.01
C ALA A 140 2.82 16.59 10.84
N ARG A 141 3.12 17.81 11.30
CA ARG A 141 2.19 18.67 12.05
C ARG A 141 0.86 18.87 11.32
N LYS A 142 0.92 19.15 10.01
CA LYS A 142 -0.29 19.31 9.20
C LYS A 142 -1.15 18.04 9.17
N VAL A 143 -0.53 16.89 8.97
CA VAL A 143 -1.25 15.61 8.85
C VAL A 143 -1.82 15.18 10.21
N TYR A 144 -1.07 15.32 11.30
CA TYR A 144 -1.59 15.08 12.65
C TYR A 144 -2.77 16.01 12.98
N THR A 145 -2.68 17.29 12.58
CA THR A 145 -3.78 18.25 12.78
C THR A 145 -5.01 17.87 11.95
N GLN A 146 -4.83 17.37 10.74
CA GLN A 146 -5.94 16.85 9.93
C GLN A 146 -6.63 15.66 10.60
N LEU A 147 -5.86 14.71 11.12
CA LEU A 147 -6.39 13.58 11.89
C LEU A 147 -7.27 14.06 13.05
N ILE A 148 -6.75 14.96 13.88
CA ILE A 148 -7.47 15.48 15.05
C ILE A 148 -8.78 16.17 14.65
N ASN A 149 -8.77 16.95 13.56
CA ASN A 149 -9.92 17.70 13.11
C ASN A 149 -10.99 16.83 12.43
N LEU A 150 -10.56 15.87 11.61
CA LEU A 150 -11.47 15.00 10.88
C LEU A 150 -12.04 13.89 11.78
N PHE A 151 -11.26 13.42 12.73
CA PHE A 151 -11.62 12.28 13.61
C PHE A 151 -11.39 12.61 15.08
N PRO A 152 -12.15 13.58 15.66
CA PRO A 152 -11.91 14.07 17.03
C PRO A 152 -12.16 13.02 18.13
N LYS A 153 -12.80 11.89 17.79
CA LYS A 153 -13.04 10.76 18.68
C LYS A 153 -12.09 9.57 18.44
N SER A 154 -11.14 9.71 17.52
CA SER A 154 -10.14 8.69 17.23
C SER A 154 -9.29 8.36 18.45
N THR A 155 -8.94 7.09 18.60
CA THR A 155 -7.97 6.64 19.61
C THR A 155 -6.59 7.26 19.42
N TYR A 156 -6.24 7.67 18.19
CA TYR A 156 -4.97 8.29 17.84
C TYR A 156 -4.86 9.78 18.19
N VAL A 157 -5.94 10.43 18.62
CA VAL A 157 -5.95 11.89 18.89
C VAL A 157 -4.94 12.29 19.98
N ASN A 158 -4.85 11.53 21.06
CA ASN A 158 -3.93 11.85 22.14
C ASN A 158 -2.48 11.67 21.72
N ASP A 159 -2.17 10.61 20.96
CA ASP A 159 -0.83 10.33 20.45
C ASP A 159 -0.42 11.38 19.41
N ALA A 160 -1.34 11.79 18.52
CA ALA A 160 -1.11 12.85 17.54
C ALA A 160 -0.82 14.20 18.22
N LYS A 161 -1.54 14.56 19.30
CA LYS A 161 -1.26 15.77 20.09
C LYS A 161 0.11 15.70 20.77
N ALA A 162 0.45 14.54 21.32
CA ALA A 162 1.75 14.33 21.95
C ALA A 162 2.88 14.44 20.91
N ALA A 163 2.72 13.83 19.74
CA ALA A 163 3.67 13.94 18.63
C ALA A 163 3.86 15.40 18.21
N ILE A 164 2.77 16.16 17.97
CA ILE A 164 2.85 17.60 17.61
C ILE A 164 3.64 18.40 18.66
N ASN A 165 3.47 18.11 19.93
CA ASN A 165 4.19 18.82 21.02
C ASN A 165 5.68 18.48 21.06
N ASN A 166 6.08 17.35 20.48
CA ASN A 166 7.46 16.87 20.47
C ASN A 166 8.19 17.13 19.16
N LEU A 167 7.48 17.50 18.09
CA LEU A 167 8.08 17.81 16.78
C LEU A 167 9.23 18.81 16.89
N GLY A 168 10.37 18.44 16.32
CA GLY A 168 11.57 19.27 16.26
C GLY A 168 12.39 19.31 17.56
N LYS A 169 12.02 18.55 18.58
CA LYS A 169 12.80 18.44 19.81
C LYS A 169 13.84 17.33 19.70
N SER A 170 15.04 17.59 20.20
CA SER A 170 16.06 16.55 20.34
C SER A 170 15.72 15.57 21.48
N ASP A 171 16.35 14.38 21.42
CA ASP A 171 16.20 13.38 22.49
C ASP A 171 16.61 13.94 23.85
N GLU A 172 17.66 14.79 23.92
CA GLU A 172 18.11 15.42 25.15
C GLU A 172 17.06 16.39 25.71
N GLU A 173 16.35 17.13 24.86
CA GLU A 173 15.28 18.03 25.28
C GLU A 173 14.09 17.26 25.82
N LEU A 174 13.70 16.18 25.13
CA LEU A 174 12.62 15.28 25.57
C LEU A 174 12.94 14.63 26.94
N ILE A 175 14.18 14.15 27.13
CA ILE A 175 14.64 13.57 28.38
C ILE A 175 14.60 14.61 29.51
N LYS A 176 15.08 15.84 29.27
CA LYS A 176 15.03 16.93 30.25
C LYS A 176 13.60 17.30 30.65
N GLU A 177 12.70 17.39 29.66
CA GLU A 177 11.28 17.66 29.93
C GLU A 177 10.63 16.54 30.79
N PHE A 178 10.94 15.28 30.44
CA PHE A 178 10.46 14.13 31.18
C PHE A 178 10.98 14.12 32.65
N GLN A 179 12.26 14.37 32.84
CA GLN A 179 12.87 14.46 34.18
C GLN A 179 12.26 15.61 34.99
N LYS A 180 12.04 16.76 34.36
CA LYS A 180 11.39 17.92 35.03
C LYS A 180 9.97 17.61 35.48
N LYS A 181 9.21 16.88 34.63
CA LYS A 181 7.83 16.47 34.97
C LYS A 181 7.76 15.42 36.08
N ASN A 182 8.75 14.52 36.17
CA ASN A 182 8.74 13.38 37.07
C ASN A 182 9.73 13.51 38.24
N GLY A 183 10.68 14.42 38.21
CA GLY A 183 11.70 14.65 39.23
C GLY A 183 11.35 15.70 40.29
N GLY A 184 10.15 16.25 40.24
CA GLY A 184 9.65 17.22 41.21
C GLY A 184 8.90 16.63 42.41
N LYS A 185 9.23 15.39 42.79
CA LYS A 185 8.76 14.76 44.03
C LYS A 185 9.94 14.47 44.94
#